data_d633c3bdc35fb41a3141e4afa43ee313
#
_entry.id   d633c3bdc35fb41a3141e4afa43ee313
#
_cell.length_a   1.000
_cell.length_b   1.000
_cell.length_c   1.000
_cell.angle_alpha   90.00
_cell.angle_beta   90.00
_cell.angle_gamma   90.00
#
_symmetry.space_group_name_H-M   'P 1'
#
loop_
_entity.id
_entity.type
_entity.pdbx_description
1 polymer ?
#
loop_
_entity_poly.entity_id
_entity_poly.type
_entity_poly.pdbx_seq_one_letter_code
_entity_poly.pdbx_strand_id
1 'polypeptide(L)'
;MLQLLNELCALNGVSGDEDRVRAFLADQARPWADQMRTDPLGNLIIEKKGKTPGKQRLMLCAHMDEVGLIVTRATEDGFLRFDFVGGVDRRVALGKQVVLGPDNVPGVIGMKAIHMLSKEDMKKVPKTDSLYLDIGAKSREEALERVPLGTYGSFVCQPESFGQGLYKAKAIDDR
;
A
#
# COMPACT_ATOMS: atom_id res chain seq x y z
N MET A 1 -9.25 -15.13 14.44
CA MET A 1 -8.06 -14.24 14.42
C MET A 1 -7.37 -14.26 13.06
N LEU A 2 -6.93 -15.40 12.51
CA LEU A 2 -6.24 -15.46 11.21
C LEU A 2 -7.08 -14.91 10.04
N GLN A 3 -8.39 -15.17 10.02
CA GLN A 3 -9.30 -14.64 9.01
C GLN A 3 -9.31 -13.09 9.03
N LEU A 4 -9.45 -12.49 10.22
CA LEU A 4 -9.42 -11.02 10.37
C LEU A 4 -8.08 -10.43 9.88
N LEU A 5 -6.97 -11.08 10.20
CA LEU A 5 -5.65 -10.68 9.72
C LEU A 5 -5.55 -10.78 8.20
N ASN A 6 -6.08 -11.85 7.59
CA ASN A 6 -6.14 -12.01 6.13
C ASN A 6 -6.90 -10.86 5.47
N GLU A 7 -8.09 -10.56 5.98
CA GLU A 7 -8.95 -9.50 5.45
C GLU A 7 -8.25 -8.13 5.58
N LEU A 8 -7.67 -7.84 6.75
CA LEU A 8 -7.00 -6.58 7.02
C LEU A 8 -5.73 -6.40 6.16
N CYS A 9 -4.90 -7.44 6.07
CA CYS A 9 -3.67 -7.40 5.26
C CYS A 9 -3.94 -7.45 3.73
N ALA A 10 -5.13 -7.84 3.29
CA ALA A 10 -5.51 -7.77 1.88
C ALA A 10 -5.92 -6.37 1.42
N LEU A 11 -6.28 -5.48 2.35
CA LEU A 11 -6.68 -4.11 2.02
C LEU A 11 -5.46 -3.29 1.55
N ASN A 12 -5.72 -2.42 0.58
CA ASN A 12 -4.76 -1.40 0.15
C ASN A 12 -4.94 -0.16 1.05
N GLY A 13 -3.83 0.40 1.49
CA GLY A 13 -3.82 1.55 2.39
C GLY A 13 -2.41 2.13 2.49
N VAL A 14 -1.96 2.77 1.42
CA VAL A 14 -0.67 3.48 1.38
C VAL A 14 -0.78 4.72 2.27
N SER A 15 0.35 5.16 2.86
CA SER A 15 0.40 6.39 3.68
C SER A 15 -0.25 7.57 2.95
N GLY A 16 -1.33 8.12 3.51
CA GLY A 16 -2.17 9.15 2.91
C GLY A 16 -3.42 8.65 2.15
N ASP A 17 -3.60 7.33 2.02
CA ASP A 17 -4.76 6.68 1.38
C ASP A 17 -5.27 5.49 2.23
N GLU A 18 -5.40 5.69 3.55
CA GLU A 18 -5.77 4.65 4.52
C GLU A 18 -7.29 4.50 4.69
N ASP A 19 -8.11 5.20 3.95
CA ASP A 19 -9.57 5.27 4.16
C ASP A 19 -10.25 3.91 4.21
N ARG A 20 -9.83 2.97 3.36
CA ARG A 20 -10.38 1.61 3.32
C ARG A 20 -10.03 0.82 4.57
N VAL A 21 -8.79 0.94 5.03
CA VAL A 21 -8.31 0.27 6.25
C VAL A 21 -9.02 0.84 7.47
N ARG A 22 -9.14 2.17 7.55
CA ARG A 22 -9.86 2.87 8.62
C ARG A 22 -11.32 2.48 8.69
N ALA A 23 -12.02 2.42 7.55
CA ALA A 23 -13.42 2.00 7.49
C ALA A 23 -13.61 0.55 7.97
N PHE A 24 -12.75 -0.35 7.51
CA PHE A 24 -12.77 -1.74 7.95
C PHE A 24 -12.56 -1.87 9.45
N LEU A 25 -11.53 -1.22 9.99
CA LEU A 25 -11.25 -1.24 11.43
C LEU A 25 -12.40 -0.64 12.25
N ALA A 26 -13.01 0.45 11.76
CA ALA A 26 -14.16 1.06 12.40
C ALA A 26 -15.34 0.09 12.49
N ASP A 27 -15.63 -0.64 11.42
CA ASP A 27 -16.72 -1.61 11.38
C ASP A 27 -16.44 -2.81 12.30
N GLN A 28 -15.21 -3.31 12.33
CA GLN A 28 -14.82 -4.39 13.24
C GLN A 28 -14.87 -3.98 14.72
N ALA A 29 -14.53 -2.73 15.02
CA ALA A 29 -14.50 -2.22 16.39
C ALA A 29 -15.89 -1.79 16.91
N ARG A 30 -16.82 -1.43 16.02
CA ARG A 30 -18.12 -0.87 16.36
C ARG A 30 -18.90 -1.64 17.45
N PRO A 31 -18.98 -2.98 17.43
CA PRO A 31 -19.71 -3.73 18.47
C PRO A 31 -19.08 -3.63 19.86
N TRP A 32 -17.82 -3.22 19.96
CA TRP A 32 -17.04 -3.21 21.20
C TRP A 32 -16.74 -1.82 21.72
N ALA A 33 -16.93 -0.78 20.89
CA ALA A 33 -16.60 0.60 21.21
C ALA A 33 -17.71 1.28 22.01
N ASP A 34 -17.35 2.06 23.02
CA ASP A 34 -18.29 2.98 23.70
C ASP A 34 -18.34 4.35 22.98
N GLN A 35 -17.19 4.78 22.41
CA GLN A 35 -17.10 5.96 21.54
C GLN A 35 -16.07 5.69 20.42
N MET A 36 -16.33 6.30 19.27
CA MET A 36 -15.42 6.21 18.12
C MET A 36 -15.46 7.50 17.32
N ARG A 37 -14.28 7.97 16.92
CA ARG A 37 -14.15 9.19 16.10
C ARG A 37 -12.92 9.12 15.22
N THR A 38 -12.94 9.82 14.12
CA THR A 38 -11.77 10.09 13.29
C THR A 38 -11.35 11.55 13.51
N ASP A 39 -10.07 11.79 13.70
CA ASP A 39 -9.54 13.15 13.82
C ASP A 39 -9.17 13.75 12.45
N PRO A 40 -8.79 15.05 12.38
CA PRO A 40 -8.42 15.70 11.11
C PRO A 40 -7.19 15.09 10.40
N LEU A 41 -6.35 14.34 11.10
CA LEU A 41 -5.20 13.64 10.52
C LEU A 41 -5.56 12.23 10.01
N GLY A 42 -6.81 11.80 10.17
CA GLY A 42 -7.27 10.49 9.76
C GLY A 42 -7.07 9.39 10.81
N ASN A 43 -6.61 9.70 12.02
CA ASN A 43 -6.48 8.70 13.08
C ASN A 43 -7.86 8.20 13.51
N LEU A 44 -8.06 6.88 13.55
CA LEU A 44 -9.23 6.26 14.16
C LEU A 44 -9.01 6.10 15.66
N ILE A 45 -9.80 6.81 16.45
CA ILE A 45 -9.73 6.78 17.91
C ILE A 45 -10.93 6.03 18.43
N ILE A 46 -10.69 4.95 19.16
CA ILE A 46 -11.71 4.05 19.71
C ILE A 46 -11.57 4.04 21.22
N GLU A 47 -12.64 4.34 21.91
CA GLU A 47 -12.67 4.31 23.38
C GLU A 47 -13.53 3.16 23.88
N LYS A 48 -12.99 2.41 24.84
CA LYS A 48 -13.69 1.35 25.58
C LYS A 48 -13.61 1.64 27.07
N LYS A 49 -14.74 1.80 27.72
CA LYS A 49 -14.81 1.96 29.17
C LYS A 49 -14.61 0.62 29.87
N GLY A 50 -13.80 0.62 30.91
CA GLY A 50 -13.65 -0.54 31.80
C GLY A 50 -14.95 -0.83 32.56
N LYS A 51 -15.12 -2.07 33.00
CA LYS A 51 -16.26 -2.49 33.83
C LYS A 51 -16.30 -1.76 35.19
N THR A 52 -15.15 -1.45 35.72
CA THR A 52 -15.00 -0.73 36.99
C THR A 52 -14.32 0.63 36.72
N PRO A 53 -14.89 1.74 37.20
CA PRO A 53 -14.22 3.03 37.10
C PRO A 53 -12.85 2.97 37.76
N GLY A 54 -11.81 3.17 36.98
CA GLY A 54 -10.42 3.19 37.44
C GLY A 54 -9.75 4.53 37.23
N LYS A 55 -8.66 4.78 37.94
CA LYS A 55 -7.84 5.98 37.75
C LYS A 55 -6.87 5.86 36.57
N GLN A 56 -6.66 4.63 36.08
CA GLN A 56 -5.70 4.33 35.01
C GLN A 56 -6.40 4.32 33.65
N ARG A 57 -5.72 4.88 32.66
CA ARG A 57 -6.09 4.79 31.25
C ARG A 57 -4.97 4.07 30.51
N LEU A 58 -5.34 3.09 29.69
CA LEU A 58 -4.43 2.39 28.79
C LEU A 58 -4.70 2.89 27.37
N MET A 59 -3.64 3.24 26.66
CA MET A 59 -3.70 3.55 25.23
C MET A 59 -2.88 2.51 24.47
N LEU A 60 -3.51 1.88 23.45
CA LEU A 60 -2.85 1.00 22.48
C LEU A 60 -2.78 1.78 21.18
N CYS A 61 -1.64 1.77 20.52
CA CYS A 61 -1.41 2.45 19.25
C CYS A 61 -0.85 1.44 18.24
N ALA A 62 -1.37 1.53 17.02
CA ALA A 62 -0.86 0.83 15.85
C ALA A 62 -1.08 1.73 14.64
N HIS A 63 -0.26 1.61 13.58
CA HIS A 63 -0.49 2.35 12.36
C HIS A 63 -1.30 1.53 11.35
N MET A 64 -2.00 2.20 10.42
CA MET A 64 -2.86 1.56 9.43
C MET A 64 -2.20 1.45 8.06
N ASP A 65 -1.23 2.32 7.78
CA ASP A 65 -0.64 2.45 6.46
C ASP A 65 0.37 1.34 6.13
N GLU A 66 0.65 1.27 4.87
CA GLU A 66 1.70 0.44 4.29
C GLU A 66 2.54 1.27 3.31
N VAL A 67 3.74 0.78 3.00
CA VAL A 67 4.56 1.36 1.93
C VAL A 67 3.92 1.10 0.56
N GLY A 68 4.11 2.05 -0.36
CA GLY A 68 3.55 1.93 -1.71
C GLY A 68 4.22 2.87 -2.68
N LEU A 69 3.42 3.40 -3.59
CA LEU A 69 3.86 4.35 -4.60
C LEU A 69 2.76 5.37 -4.92
N ILE A 70 3.15 6.49 -5.53
CA ILE A 70 2.26 7.52 -6.03
C ILE A 70 2.64 7.85 -7.48
N VAL A 71 1.64 7.93 -8.36
CA VAL A 71 1.83 8.24 -9.77
C VAL A 71 2.11 9.73 -9.96
N THR A 72 3.23 10.06 -10.61
CA THR A 72 3.71 11.44 -10.75
C THR A 72 3.64 11.98 -12.18
N ARG A 73 3.71 11.11 -13.20
CA ARG A 73 3.67 11.50 -14.63
C ARG A 73 3.29 10.31 -15.51
N ALA A 74 2.69 10.58 -16.67
CA ALA A 74 2.55 9.62 -17.77
C ALA A 74 3.48 9.99 -18.93
N THR A 75 4.06 8.99 -19.61
CA THR A 75 4.87 9.15 -20.81
C THR A 75 4.01 9.07 -22.06
N GLU A 76 4.51 9.56 -23.20
CA GLU A 76 3.79 9.49 -24.48
C GLU A 76 3.48 8.05 -24.92
N ASP A 77 4.33 7.10 -24.53
CA ASP A 77 4.16 5.67 -24.83
C ASP A 77 3.23 4.93 -23.85
N GLY A 78 2.54 5.64 -22.95
CA GLY A 78 1.57 5.07 -22.02
C GLY A 78 2.15 4.49 -20.72
N PHE A 79 3.46 4.60 -20.48
CA PHE A 79 4.02 4.22 -19.16
C PHE A 79 3.78 5.30 -18.12
N LEU A 80 3.65 4.89 -16.86
CA LEU A 80 3.54 5.82 -15.74
C LEU A 80 4.87 5.93 -15.00
N ARG A 81 5.21 7.15 -14.58
CA ARG A 81 6.27 7.44 -13.61
C ARG A 81 5.67 7.56 -12.24
N PHE A 82 6.44 7.23 -11.23
CA PHE A 82 5.97 7.19 -9.86
C PHE A 82 7.11 7.51 -8.90
N ASP A 83 6.75 7.87 -7.68
CA ASP A 83 7.64 7.89 -6.53
C ASP A 83 7.18 6.86 -5.50
N PHE A 84 8.12 6.34 -4.72
CA PHE A 84 7.78 5.48 -3.60
C PHE A 84 7.24 6.30 -2.42
N VAL A 85 6.23 5.77 -1.77
CA VAL A 85 5.69 6.28 -0.52
C VAL A 85 6.19 5.34 0.58
N GLY A 86 6.95 5.91 1.53
CA GLY A 86 7.63 5.12 2.56
C GLY A 86 8.95 4.49 2.12
N GLY A 87 9.52 3.69 2.99
CA GLY A 87 10.84 3.07 2.82
C GLY A 87 10.80 1.79 1.98
N VAL A 88 10.87 1.90 0.66
CA VAL A 88 10.90 0.75 -0.26
C VAL A 88 12.31 0.49 -0.77
N ASP A 89 12.79 -0.74 -0.62
CA ASP A 89 14.05 -1.17 -1.23
C ASP A 89 13.88 -1.36 -2.75
N ARG A 90 14.46 -0.45 -3.52
CA ARG A 90 14.37 -0.43 -4.99
C ARG A 90 14.92 -1.68 -5.66
N ARG A 91 15.81 -2.42 -4.98
CA ARG A 91 16.40 -3.67 -5.52
C ARG A 91 15.35 -4.77 -5.69
N VAL A 92 14.34 -4.79 -4.82
CA VAL A 92 13.27 -5.81 -4.84
C VAL A 92 11.98 -5.33 -5.50
N ALA A 93 11.92 -4.06 -5.91
CA ALA A 93 10.72 -3.49 -6.52
C ALA A 93 10.54 -3.90 -7.98
N LEU A 94 11.64 -4.13 -8.71
CA LEU A 94 11.60 -4.51 -10.13
C LEU A 94 10.83 -5.82 -10.34
N GLY A 95 9.91 -5.84 -11.30
CA GLY A 95 9.06 -6.98 -11.62
C GLY A 95 7.90 -7.20 -10.63
N LYS A 96 7.77 -6.38 -9.61
CA LYS A 96 6.62 -6.46 -8.69
C LYS A 96 5.35 -6.02 -9.37
N GLN A 97 4.29 -6.78 -9.09
CA GLN A 97 2.93 -6.40 -9.44
C GLN A 97 2.39 -5.39 -8.42
N VAL A 98 1.65 -4.44 -8.92
CA VAL A 98 0.98 -3.41 -8.12
C VAL A 98 -0.47 -3.26 -8.59
N VAL A 99 -1.30 -2.70 -7.74
CA VAL A 99 -2.65 -2.25 -8.09
C VAL A 99 -2.76 -0.76 -7.79
N LEU A 100 -3.41 -0.02 -8.68
CA LEU A 100 -3.45 1.43 -8.68
C LEU A 100 -4.88 1.93 -8.50
N GLY A 101 -5.05 2.84 -7.57
CA GLY A 101 -6.30 3.55 -7.32
C GLY A 101 -7.47 2.71 -6.83
N PRO A 102 -8.66 3.32 -6.78
CA PRO A 102 -9.86 2.67 -6.26
C PRO A 102 -10.33 1.49 -7.12
N ASP A 103 -10.07 1.52 -8.42
CA ASP A 103 -10.47 0.48 -9.36
C ASP A 103 -9.48 -0.69 -9.42
N ASN A 104 -8.40 -0.65 -8.63
CA ASN A 104 -7.35 -1.66 -8.58
C ASN A 104 -6.76 -1.96 -9.97
N VAL A 105 -6.47 -0.93 -10.75
CA VAL A 105 -5.86 -1.09 -12.08
C VAL A 105 -4.54 -1.84 -11.95
N PRO A 106 -4.36 -3.01 -12.58
CA PRO A 106 -3.14 -3.77 -12.44
C PRO A 106 -1.99 -3.12 -13.19
N GLY A 107 -0.79 -3.19 -12.60
CA GLY A 107 0.44 -2.71 -13.19
C GLY A 107 1.63 -3.53 -12.76
N VAL A 108 2.73 -3.38 -13.50
CA VAL A 108 4.02 -4.03 -13.20
C VAL A 108 5.12 -2.97 -13.20
N ILE A 109 5.99 -3.04 -12.20
CA ILE A 109 7.18 -2.18 -12.16
C ILE A 109 8.22 -2.70 -13.13
N GLY A 110 8.52 -1.92 -14.16
CA GLY A 110 9.50 -2.19 -15.18
C GLY A 110 10.72 -1.27 -15.12
N MET A 111 11.74 -1.66 -15.85
CA MET A 111 12.96 -0.90 -16.07
C MET A 111 13.51 -1.21 -17.45
N LYS A 112 14.41 -0.37 -17.97
CA LYS A 112 15.14 -0.64 -19.21
C LYS A 112 15.77 -2.05 -19.17
N ALA A 113 15.64 -2.78 -20.26
CA ALA A 113 16.11 -4.17 -20.34
C ALA A 113 17.62 -4.28 -20.04
N ILE A 114 18.03 -5.34 -19.37
CA ILE A 114 19.39 -5.52 -18.85
C ILE A 114 20.47 -5.41 -19.95
N HIS A 115 20.18 -5.93 -21.14
CA HIS A 115 21.11 -5.87 -22.29
C HIS A 115 21.28 -4.46 -22.88
N MET A 116 20.44 -3.51 -22.49
CA MET A 116 20.49 -2.11 -22.86
C MET A 116 21.13 -1.22 -21.78
N LEU A 117 21.53 -1.81 -20.66
CA LEU A 117 22.22 -1.12 -19.57
C LEU A 117 23.73 -1.13 -19.78
N SER A 118 24.42 -0.08 -19.32
CA SER A 118 25.87 -0.09 -19.23
C SER A 118 26.34 -1.09 -18.17
N LYS A 119 27.61 -1.59 -18.30
CA LYS A 119 28.22 -2.46 -17.29
C LYS A 119 28.28 -1.80 -15.90
N GLU A 120 28.35 -0.47 -15.86
CA GLU A 120 28.37 0.30 -14.62
C GLU A 120 26.97 0.38 -13.99
N ASP A 121 25.92 0.59 -14.81
CA ASP A 121 24.54 0.69 -14.31
C ASP A 121 24.02 -0.65 -13.81
N MET A 122 24.44 -1.76 -14.39
CA MET A 122 24.12 -3.11 -13.89
C MET A 122 24.61 -3.38 -12.47
N LYS A 123 25.64 -2.64 -12.00
CA LYS A 123 26.21 -2.80 -10.65
C LYS A 123 25.57 -1.87 -9.62
N LYS A 124 24.73 -0.93 -10.05
CA LYS A 124 24.11 0.08 -9.17
C LYS A 124 22.68 -0.29 -8.83
N VAL A 125 22.23 0.14 -7.66
CA VAL A 125 20.81 0.09 -7.32
C VAL A 125 20.05 1.02 -8.26
N PRO A 126 18.97 0.57 -8.92
CA PRO A 126 18.18 1.40 -9.82
C PRO A 126 17.70 2.70 -9.13
N LYS A 127 17.81 3.82 -9.82
CA LYS A 127 17.15 5.06 -9.38
C LYS A 127 15.65 4.96 -9.66
N THR A 128 14.82 5.61 -8.84
CA THR A 128 13.37 5.65 -9.06
C THR A 128 13.04 6.16 -10.46
N ASP A 129 13.74 7.18 -10.94
CA ASP A 129 13.58 7.75 -12.29
C ASP A 129 13.85 6.76 -13.43
N SER A 130 14.58 5.67 -13.17
CA SER A 130 14.82 4.62 -14.16
C SER A 130 13.73 3.56 -14.20
N LEU A 131 12.82 3.58 -13.22
CA LEU A 131 11.68 2.68 -13.13
C LEU A 131 10.44 3.29 -13.78
N TYR A 132 9.53 2.45 -14.21
CA TYR A 132 8.22 2.84 -14.72
C TYR A 132 7.17 1.80 -14.33
N LEU A 133 5.90 2.17 -14.41
CA LEU A 133 4.77 1.25 -14.31
C LEU A 133 4.23 1.00 -15.71
N ASP A 134 4.06 -0.26 -16.03
CA ASP A 134 3.35 -0.72 -17.21
C ASP A 134 1.95 -1.17 -16.79
N ILE A 135 0.92 -0.50 -17.30
CA ILE A 135 -0.50 -0.80 -17.07
C ILE A 135 -1.18 -1.28 -18.37
N GLY A 136 -0.40 -1.53 -19.42
CA GLY A 136 -0.86 -1.94 -20.74
C GLY A 136 -1.52 -0.81 -21.55
N ALA A 137 -1.33 0.46 -21.18
CA ALA A 137 -1.79 1.61 -21.95
C ALA A 137 -0.84 1.87 -23.13
N LYS A 138 -1.39 2.39 -24.25
CA LYS A 138 -0.65 2.64 -25.50
C LYS A 138 -0.35 4.10 -25.73
N SER A 139 -0.94 4.99 -24.95
CA SER A 139 -0.71 6.42 -25.02
C SER A 139 -0.82 7.07 -23.64
N ARG A 140 -0.33 8.29 -23.58
CA ARG A 140 -0.42 9.12 -22.37
C ARG A 140 -1.88 9.35 -21.93
N GLU A 141 -2.75 9.63 -22.90
CA GLU A 141 -4.18 9.91 -22.68
C GLU A 141 -4.85 8.66 -22.08
N GLU A 142 -4.65 7.50 -22.69
CA GLU A 142 -5.19 6.22 -22.19
C GLU A 142 -4.68 5.92 -20.77
N ALA A 143 -3.38 6.16 -20.51
CA ALA A 143 -2.80 5.94 -19.20
C ALA A 143 -3.43 6.85 -18.15
N LEU A 144 -3.62 8.13 -18.44
CA LEU A 144 -4.20 9.12 -17.52
C LEU A 144 -5.70 8.95 -17.33
N GLU A 145 -6.43 8.47 -18.34
CA GLU A 145 -7.85 8.13 -18.22
C GLU A 145 -8.05 6.99 -17.21
N ARG A 146 -7.18 5.97 -17.26
CA ARG A 146 -7.24 4.81 -16.36
C ARG A 146 -6.66 5.09 -14.98
N VAL A 147 -5.57 5.85 -14.92
CA VAL A 147 -4.81 6.14 -13.69
C VAL A 147 -4.39 7.61 -13.70
N PRO A 148 -5.19 8.50 -13.11
CA PRO A 148 -4.85 9.91 -12.97
C PRO A 148 -3.56 10.14 -12.16
N LEU A 149 -2.94 11.31 -12.32
CA LEU A 149 -1.81 11.73 -11.50
C LEU A 149 -2.23 11.84 -10.03
N GLY A 150 -1.31 11.50 -9.12
CA GLY A 150 -1.58 11.47 -7.69
C GLY A 150 -2.27 10.19 -7.22
N THR A 151 -2.58 9.25 -8.13
CA THR A 151 -3.13 7.94 -7.75
C THR A 151 -2.10 7.14 -6.95
N TYR A 152 -2.52 6.63 -5.82
CA TYR A 152 -1.72 5.70 -5.00
C TYR A 152 -1.73 4.28 -5.56
N GLY A 153 -0.66 3.55 -5.30
CA GLY A 153 -0.53 2.16 -5.70
C GLY A 153 0.05 1.29 -4.59
N SER A 154 -0.54 0.12 -4.41
CA SER A 154 -0.13 -0.88 -3.44
C SER A 154 0.52 -2.08 -4.11
N PHE A 155 1.51 -2.67 -3.44
CA PHE A 155 2.09 -3.93 -3.90
C PHE A 155 1.10 -5.09 -3.77
N VAL A 156 1.06 -5.96 -4.76
CA VAL A 156 0.23 -7.17 -4.71
C VAL A 156 0.95 -8.23 -3.85
N CYS A 157 0.32 -8.63 -2.76
CA CYS A 157 0.76 -9.73 -1.93
C CYS A 157 -0.47 -10.42 -1.35
N GLN A 158 -0.72 -11.66 -1.75
CA GLN A 158 -1.80 -12.45 -1.19
C GLN A 158 -1.38 -12.99 0.19
N PRO A 159 -2.23 -12.84 1.22
CA PRO A 159 -2.01 -13.48 2.51
C PRO A 159 -1.99 -15.01 2.34
N GLU A 160 -1.00 -15.67 2.93
CA GLU A 160 -0.78 -17.10 2.75
C GLU A 160 -0.15 -17.72 3.98
N SER A 161 -0.68 -18.86 4.40
CA SER A 161 -0.05 -19.73 5.38
C SER A 161 0.81 -20.77 4.69
N PHE A 162 2.02 -21.01 5.17
CA PHE A 162 2.93 -21.98 4.58
C PHE A 162 3.80 -22.66 5.65
N GLY A 163 4.42 -23.80 5.28
CA GLY A 163 5.24 -24.57 6.21
C GLY A 163 4.49 -24.96 7.49
N GLN A 164 5.20 -24.98 8.60
CA GLN A 164 4.64 -25.29 9.91
C GLN A 164 4.39 -24.00 10.70
N GLY A 165 3.21 -23.42 10.54
CA GLY A 165 2.77 -22.24 11.30
C GLY A 165 3.39 -20.91 10.84
N LEU A 166 3.92 -20.83 9.63
CA LEU A 166 4.39 -19.58 9.04
C LEU A 166 3.25 -18.89 8.27
N TYR A 167 3.31 -17.58 8.25
CA TYR A 167 2.33 -16.73 7.58
C TYR A 167 3.04 -15.61 6.82
N LYS A 168 2.58 -15.35 5.60
CA LYS A 168 3.08 -14.29 4.73
C LYS A 168 1.92 -13.36 4.36
N ALA A 169 2.10 -12.07 4.53
CA ALA A 169 1.20 -11.04 4.00
C ALA A 169 1.98 -9.72 3.85
N LYS A 170 1.38 -8.73 3.17
CA LYS A 170 1.81 -7.35 3.28
C LYS A 170 1.27 -6.72 4.57
N ALA A 171 1.85 -5.62 5.00
CA ALA A 171 1.33 -4.77 6.09
C ALA A 171 1.04 -5.49 7.42
N ILE A 172 1.76 -6.61 7.72
CA ILE A 172 1.71 -7.24 9.06
C ILE A 172 2.22 -6.26 10.12
N ASP A 173 3.18 -5.45 9.77
CA ASP A 173 3.64 -4.28 10.51
C ASP A 173 2.86 -3.06 9.95
N ASP A 174 1.90 -2.52 10.68
CA ASP A 174 1.50 -2.84 12.07
C ASP A 174 -0.04 -3.08 12.15
N ARG A 175 -0.58 -3.82 11.18
CA ARG A 175 -2.01 -4.15 11.05
C ARG A 175 -2.49 -5.34 11.87
#